data_c890eb450c05908c5e113753afab6b68
#
_entry.id   c890eb450c05908c5e113753afab6b68
#
_cell.length_a   1.000
_cell.length_b   1.000
_cell.length_c   1.000
_cell.angle_alpha   90.00
_cell.angle_beta   90.00
_cell.angle_gamma   90.00
#
_symmetry.space_group_name_H-M   'P 1'
#
loop_
_entity.id
_entity.type
_entity.pdbx_description
1 polymer ?
#
loop_
_entity_poly.entity_id
_entity_poly.type
_entity_poly.pdbx_seq_one_letter_code
_entity_poly.pdbx_strand_id
1 'polypeptide(L)'
;MKRVVAVMVLMGFLVLSVVFYGRTYSRVAAAISNASGGETKLRVVIDPGHGGNDPGGIGVSGVLEKDVNLSVALFLKANLEAQGFEVIMTRDTDKALYSSESSTNKKKEDLAKRIEIITEAKPDFVLCIHQNIFTDAKYSGAQVFYYQDSEEGARLASCLQNQLIAGVDPENTRVPKSNMNYFMLKNSPAPIVIVECGFLTNTEEEAKLGTEEYQRKLAWNIYLGTMHYINGEGQGSAGTETESE
;
A
#
# COMPACT_ATOMS: atom_id res chain seq x y z
N MET A 1 36.13 55.20 -13.77
CA MET A 1 36.97 54.02 -13.45
C MET A 1 36.47 53.20 -12.26
N LYS A 2 36.38 53.74 -11.04
CA LYS A 2 35.99 52.93 -9.85
C LYS A 2 34.66 52.18 -9.97
N ARG A 3 33.60 52.79 -10.59
CA ARG A 3 32.29 52.09 -10.78
C ARG A 3 32.36 50.94 -11.80
N VAL A 4 33.16 51.06 -12.85
CA VAL A 4 33.34 50.00 -13.86
C VAL A 4 34.08 48.78 -13.26
N VAL A 5 35.11 49.05 -12.45
CA VAL A 5 35.83 48.00 -11.73
C VAL A 5 34.92 47.28 -10.74
N ALA A 6 34.09 48.00 -9.98
CA ALA A 6 33.14 47.37 -9.04
C ALA A 6 32.11 46.47 -9.75
N VAL A 7 31.59 46.88 -10.92
CA VAL A 7 30.66 46.07 -11.72
C VAL A 7 31.34 44.82 -12.26
N MET A 8 32.58 44.92 -12.75
CA MET A 8 33.32 43.73 -13.21
C MET A 8 33.63 42.74 -12.10
N VAL A 9 33.95 43.21 -10.89
CA VAL A 9 34.16 42.34 -9.71
C VAL A 9 32.85 41.65 -9.31
N LEU A 10 31.73 42.37 -9.28
CA LEU A 10 30.42 41.79 -9.01
C LEU A 10 29.99 40.72 -10.03
N MET A 11 30.22 41.00 -11.32
CA MET A 11 29.98 40.03 -12.40
C MET A 11 30.88 38.78 -12.25
N GLY A 12 32.14 38.97 -11.89
CA GLY A 12 33.06 37.86 -11.61
C GLY A 12 32.59 36.98 -10.45
N PHE A 13 32.11 37.58 -9.36
CA PHE A 13 31.53 36.84 -8.22
C PHE A 13 30.24 36.09 -8.62
N LEU A 14 29.38 36.71 -9.45
CA LEU A 14 28.16 36.05 -9.92
C LEU A 14 28.49 34.84 -10.79
N VAL A 15 29.41 34.96 -11.73
CA VAL A 15 29.85 33.85 -12.59
C VAL A 15 30.48 32.73 -11.75
N LEU A 16 31.34 33.06 -10.78
CA LEU A 16 31.96 32.08 -9.89
C LEU A 16 30.90 31.36 -9.04
N SER A 17 29.88 32.07 -8.53
CA SER A 17 28.81 31.45 -7.76
C SER A 17 27.96 30.51 -8.61
N VAL A 18 27.60 30.86 -9.84
CA VAL A 18 26.85 30.00 -10.77
C VAL A 18 27.65 28.76 -11.13
N VAL A 19 28.96 28.87 -11.38
CA VAL A 19 29.84 27.74 -11.67
C VAL A 19 29.98 26.83 -10.43
N PHE A 20 30.11 27.39 -9.23
CA PHE A 20 30.20 26.64 -7.99
C PHE A 20 28.91 25.89 -7.69
N TYR A 21 27.74 26.57 -7.81
CA TYR A 21 26.44 25.92 -7.63
C TYR A 21 26.18 24.84 -8.69
N GLY A 22 26.53 25.08 -9.94
CA GLY A 22 26.40 24.08 -11.01
C GLY A 22 27.23 22.83 -10.76
N ARG A 23 28.48 23.01 -10.29
CA ARG A 23 29.36 21.87 -9.95
C ARG A 23 28.91 21.09 -8.70
N THR A 24 28.42 21.79 -7.67
CA THR A 24 27.86 21.14 -6.49
C THR A 24 26.59 20.39 -6.82
N TYR A 25 25.67 20.99 -7.57
CA TYR A 25 24.46 20.32 -8.05
C TYR A 25 24.78 19.07 -8.87
N SER A 26 25.71 19.16 -9.82
CA SER A 26 26.12 18.01 -10.64
C SER A 26 26.76 16.89 -9.80
N ARG A 27 27.53 17.24 -8.76
CA ARG A 27 28.13 16.23 -7.86
C ARG A 27 27.08 15.56 -6.97
N VAL A 28 26.12 16.30 -6.46
CA VAL A 28 25.00 15.75 -5.67
C VAL A 28 24.11 14.88 -6.57
N ALA A 29 23.77 15.35 -7.78
CA ALA A 29 23.01 14.55 -8.73
C ALA A 29 23.75 13.26 -9.15
N ALA A 30 25.07 13.33 -9.37
CA ALA A 30 25.88 12.16 -9.67
C ALA A 30 26.04 11.23 -8.46
N ALA A 31 26.13 11.75 -7.23
CA ALA A 31 26.17 10.94 -6.01
C ALA A 31 24.85 10.22 -5.78
N ILE A 32 23.70 10.90 -6.01
CA ILE A 32 22.36 10.29 -5.97
C ILE A 32 22.24 9.23 -7.07
N SER A 33 22.69 9.51 -8.30
CA SER A 33 22.67 8.55 -9.41
C SER A 33 23.59 7.34 -9.16
N ASN A 34 24.75 7.54 -8.55
CA ASN A 34 25.68 6.45 -8.20
C ASN A 34 25.24 5.64 -6.97
N ALA A 35 24.52 6.26 -6.03
CA ALA A 35 23.87 5.55 -4.93
C ALA A 35 22.68 4.70 -5.44
N SER A 36 22.07 5.07 -6.57
CA SER A 36 21.03 4.28 -7.26
C SER A 36 21.60 3.15 -8.15
N GLY A 37 22.91 3.01 -8.20
CA GLY A 37 23.60 1.99 -9.00
C GLY A 37 23.46 0.60 -8.39
N GLY A 38 22.38 -0.10 -8.73
CA GLY A 38 22.24 -1.54 -8.47
C GLY A 38 21.30 -1.95 -7.35
N GLU A 39 20.55 -1.04 -6.73
CA GLU A 39 19.46 -1.48 -5.84
C GLU A 39 18.36 -2.14 -6.68
N THR A 40 18.17 -3.44 -6.46
CA THR A 40 17.01 -4.16 -6.99
C THR A 40 15.76 -3.46 -6.46
N LYS A 41 14.94 -2.94 -7.39
CA LYS A 41 13.68 -2.29 -7.01
C LYS A 41 12.85 -3.30 -6.20
N LEU A 42 12.35 -2.86 -5.06
CA LEU A 42 11.39 -3.66 -4.31
C LEU A 42 10.15 -3.89 -5.17
N ARG A 43 9.74 -5.14 -5.25
CA ARG A 43 8.59 -5.58 -6.04
C ARG A 43 7.42 -5.85 -5.13
N VAL A 44 6.29 -5.22 -5.41
CA VAL A 44 5.04 -5.40 -4.66
C VAL A 44 3.92 -5.86 -5.58
N VAL A 45 3.13 -6.82 -5.11
CA VAL A 45 1.86 -7.14 -5.75
C VAL A 45 0.74 -6.46 -4.99
N ILE A 46 -0.11 -5.73 -5.71
CA ILE A 46 -1.38 -5.22 -5.21
C ILE A 46 -2.50 -6.08 -5.76
N ASP A 47 -3.33 -6.63 -4.87
CA ASP A 47 -4.46 -7.49 -5.22
C ASP A 47 -5.79 -6.80 -4.86
N PRO A 48 -6.45 -6.09 -5.80
CA PRO A 48 -7.80 -5.59 -5.57
C PRO A 48 -8.77 -6.76 -5.54
N GLY A 49 -9.37 -7.06 -4.38
CA GLY A 49 -10.30 -8.16 -4.21
C GLY A 49 -11.50 -8.10 -5.15
N HIS A 50 -12.11 -9.25 -5.46
CA HIS A 50 -13.27 -9.38 -6.35
C HIS A 50 -13.03 -8.91 -7.78
N GLY A 51 -14.09 -8.67 -8.57
CA GLY A 51 -14.02 -8.16 -9.94
C GLY A 51 -14.93 -8.89 -10.92
N GLY A 52 -15.27 -8.22 -12.01
CA GLY A 52 -16.21 -8.72 -13.02
C GLY A 52 -17.58 -9.03 -12.43
N ASN A 53 -18.03 -10.28 -12.53
CA ASN A 53 -19.33 -10.71 -12.01
C ASN A 53 -19.36 -10.93 -10.49
N ASP A 54 -18.22 -10.89 -9.80
CA ASP A 54 -18.14 -10.92 -8.34
C ASP A 54 -18.08 -9.49 -7.79
N PRO A 55 -19.19 -8.95 -7.27
CA PRO A 55 -19.22 -7.59 -6.75
C PRO A 55 -18.50 -7.46 -5.40
N GLY A 56 -18.21 -8.57 -4.71
CA GLY A 56 -17.86 -8.57 -3.29
C GLY A 56 -19.05 -8.19 -2.41
N GLY A 57 -18.78 -7.48 -1.32
CA GLY A 57 -19.81 -6.86 -0.50
C GLY A 57 -20.56 -5.77 -1.28
N ILE A 58 -21.86 -5.65 -1.00
CA ILE A 58 -22.71 -4.58 -1.52
C ILE A 58 -23.13 -3.72 -0.34
N GLY A 59 -22.78 -2.46 -0.39
CA GLY A 59 -23.12 -1.49 0.64
C GLY A 59 -24.62 -1.17 0.70
N VAL A 60 -25.01 -0.44 1.73
CA VAL A 60 -26.42 -0.09 2.00
C VAL A 60 -27.03 0.75 0.89
N SER A 61 -26.23 1.64 0.30
CA SER A 61 -26.64 2.49 -0.83
C SER A 61 -26.31 1.88 -2.20
N GLY A 62 -25.71 0.68 -2.24
CA GLY A 62 -25.36 -0.02 -3.46
C GLY A 62 -23.92 0.16 -3.92
N VAL A 63 -23.04 0.73 -3.10
CA VAL A 63 -21.59 0.77 -3.38
C VAL A 63 -21.05 -0.66 -3.46
N LEU A 64 -20.35 -0.98 -4.55
CA LEU A 64 -19.76 -2.29 -4.76
C LEU A 64 -18.35 -2.35 -4.22
N GLU A 65 -18.04 -3.38 -3.43
CA GLU A 65 -16.70 -3.61 -2.87
C GLU A 65 -15.63 -3.65 -3.95
N LYS A 66 -15.87 -4.37 -5.05
CA LYS A 66 -14.91 -4.51 -6.17
C LYS A 66 -14.46 -3.18 -6.76
N ASP A 67 -15.35 -2.18 -6.80
CA ASP A 67 -15.07 -0.87 -7.39
C ASP A 67 -14.22 -0.02 -6.44
N VAL A 68 -14.55 -0.03 -5.15
CA VAL A 68 -13.75 0.63 -4.11
C VAL A 68 -12.35 0.01 -4.03
N ASN A 69 -12.26 -1.34 -4.02
CA ASN A 69 -11.00 -2.06 -4.00
C ASN A 69 -10.10 -1.67 -5.16
N LEU A 70 -10.64 -1.62 -6.38
CA LEU A 70 -9.90 -1.26 -7.58
C LEU A 70 -9.42 0.20 -7.52
N SER A 71 -10.28 1.11 -7.12
CA SER A 71 -9.96 2.54 -7.03
C SER A 71 -8.85 2.81 -6.03
N VAL A 72 -8.95 2.28 -4.80
CA VAL A 72 -7.91 2.40 -3.76
C VAL A 72 -6.59 1.79 -4.26
N ALA A 73 -6.64 0.61 -4.89
CA ALA A 73 -5.46 -0.08 -5.40
C ALA A 73 -4.76 0.70 -6.51
N LEU A 74 -5.49 1.36 -7.40
CA LEU A 74 -4.92 2.19 -8.47
C LEU A 74 -4.22 3.44 -7.91
N PHE A 75 -4.79 4.10 -6.89
CA PHE A 75 -4.13 5.21 -6.20
C PHE A 75 -2.89 4.74 -5.43
N LEU A 76 -2.97 3.59 -4.77
CA LEU A 76 -1.84 2.99 -4.06
C LEU A 76 -0.70 2.64 -5.02
N LYS A 77 -1.02 2.05 -6.18
CA LYS A 77 -0.06 1.78 -7.26
C LYS A 77 0.69 3.05 -7.66
N ALA A 78 -0.04 4.13 -7.95
CA ALA A 78 0.58 5.39 -8.35
C ALA A 78 1.54 5.94 -7.28
N ASN A 79 1.19 5.85 -5.99
CA ASN A 79 2.04 6.29 -4.89
C ASN A 79 3.33 5.45 -4.77
N LEU A 80 3.21 4.12 -4.88
CA LEU A 80 4.35 3.21 -4.79
C LEU A 80 5.28 3.33 -6.00
N GLU A 81 4.73 3.42 -7.22
CA GLU A 81 5.53 3.62 -8.45
C GLU A 81 6.30 4.95 -8.43
N ALA A 82 5.67 6.03 -7.91
CA ALA A 82 6.34 7.32 -7.74
C ALA A 82 7.55 7.24 -6.79
N GLN A 83 7.55 6.29 -5.86
CA GLN A 83 8.65 6.01 -4.93
C GLN A 83 9.69 5.03 -5.50
N GLY A 84 9.46 4.52 -6.71
CA GLY A 84 10.42 3.66 -7.40
C GLY A 84 10.17 2.15 -7.26
N PHE A 85 9.05 1.73 -6.67
CA PHE A 85 8.68 0.31 -6.61
C PHE A 85 8.34 -0.25 -7.99
N GLU A 86 8.60 -1.52 -8.18
CA GLU A 86 8.01 -2.32 -9.26
C GLU A 86 6.66 -2.84 -8.77
N VAL A 87 5.55 -2.30 -9.32
CA VAL A 87 4.20 -2.65 -8.88
C VAL A 87 3.52 -3.54 -9.92
N ILE A 88 3.07 -4.72 -9.47
CA ILE A 88 2.29 -5.66 -10.27
C ILE A 88 0.89 -5.72 -9.66
N MET A 89 -0.14 -5.65 -10.49
CA MET A 89 -1.52 -5.80 -10.06
C MET A 89 -2.10 -7.13 -10.54
N THR A 90 -2.88 -7.81 -9.69
CA THR A 90 -3.61 -9.01 -10.11
C THR A 90 -4.71 -8.67 -11.13
N ARG A 91 -5.34 -7.51 -10.97
CA ARG A 91 -6.22 -6.87 -11.95
C ARG A 91 -6.09 -5.34 -11.89
N ASP A 92 -6.19 -4.68 -13.00
CA ASP A 92 -6.13 -3.21 -13.18
C ASP A 92 -7.41 -2.61 -13.77
N THR A 93 -8.39 -3.47 -14.02
CA THR A 93 -9.72 -3.15 -14.55
C THR A 93 -10.77 -3.97 -13.81
N ASP A 94 -12.07 -3.67 -14.06
CA ASP A 94 -13.17 -4.51 -13.54
C ASP A 94 -13.28 -5.80 -14.36
N LYS A 95 -12.44 -6.77 -14.02
CA LYS A 95 -12.43 -8.10 -14.62
C LYS A 95 -12.32 -9.18 -13.55
N ALA A 96 -12.92 -10.34 -13.81
CA ALA A 96 -12.66 -11.57 -13.09
C ALA A 96 -11.42 -12.26 -13.68
N LEU A 97 -10.74 -13.08 -12.88
CA LEU A 97 -9.55 -13.81 -13.30
C LEU A 97 -9.84 -15.29 -13.67
N TYR A 98 -11.10 -15.72 -13.53
CA TYR A 98 -11.54 -17.02 -14.00
C TYR A 98 -11.94 -16.99 -15.49
N SER A 99 -11.89 -18.15 -16.15
CA SER A 99 -12.35 -18.30 -17.54
C SER A 99 -13.89 -18.18 -17.60
N SER A 100 -14.41 -17.48 -18.62
CA SER A 100 -15.86 -17.36 -18.86
C SER A 100 -16.53 -18.73 -19.18
N GLU A 101 -15.76 -19.69 -19.67
CA GLU A 101 -16.20 -21.06 -19.98
C GLU A 101 -16.09 -21.99 -18.76
N SER A 102 -15.56 -21.47 -17.66
CA SER A 102 -15.28 -22.24 -16.49
C SER A 102 -16.54 -22.70 -15.76
N SER A 103 -16.40 -23.85 -15.21
CA SER A 103 -17.26 -24.66 -14.41
C SER A 103 -17.87 -23.99 -13.17
N THR A 104 -18.54 -24.80 -12.38
CA THR A 104 -19.26 -24.58 -11.14
C THR A 104 -18.48 -23.91 -9.99
N ASN A 105 -17.16 -23.60 -10.12
CA ASN A 105 -16.33 -23.09 -9.01
C ASN A 105 -15.48 -21.85 -9.38
N LYS A 106 -16.14 -20.84 -9.93
CA LYS A 106 -15.52 -19.58 -10.38
C LYS A 106 -14.68 -18.89 -9.31
N LYS A 107 -15.19 -18.85 -8.07
CA LYS A 107 -14.47 -18.22 -6.94
C LYS A 107 -13.14 -18.92 -6.62
N LYS A 108 -13.12 -20.26 -6.65
CA LYS A 108 -11.88 -21.02 -6.40
C LYS A 108 -10.85 -20.78 -7.51
N GLU A 109 -11.31 -20.74 -8.76
CA GLU A 109 -10.45 -20.48 -9.92
C GLU A 109 -9.87 -19.05 -9.86
N ASP A 110 -10.69 -18.04 -9.55
CA ASP A 110 -10.25 -16.65 -9.39
C ASP A 110 -9.16 -16.53 -8.32
N LEU A 111 -9.38 -17.10 -7.14
CA LEU A 111 -8.39 -17.10 -6.06
C LEU A 111 -7.10 -17.84 -6.45
N ALA A 112 -7.22 -18.97 -7.17
CA ALA A 112 -6.04 -19.71 -7.64
C ALA A 112 -5.22 -18.88 -8.65
N LYS A 113 -5.90 -18.16 -9.56
CA LYS A 113 -5.23 -17.27 -10.53
C LYS A 113 -4.53 -16.09 -9.85
N ARG A 114 -5.09 -15.52 -8.79
CA ARG A 114 -4.42 -14.50 -7.97
C ARG A 114 -3.11 -15.02 -7.38
N ILE A 115 -3.14 -16.22 -6.78
CA ILE A 115 -1.93 -16.86 -6.24
C ILE A 115 -0.93 -17.20 -7.35
N GLU A 116 -1.37 -17.63 -8.54
CA GLU A 116 -0.51 -17.87 -9.69
C GLU A 116 0.25 -16.58 -10.09
N ILE A 117 -0.46 -15.46 -10.23
CA ILE A 117 0.14 -14.15 -10.55
C ILE A 117 1.16 -13.74 -9.47
N ILE A 118 0.81 -13.89 -8.19
CA ILE A 118 1.69 -13.56 -7.06
C ILE A 118 2.95 -14.43 -7.11
N THR A 119 2.79 -15.73 -7.40
CA THR A 119 3.91 -16.68 -7.44
C THR A 119 4.87 -16.37 -8.60
N GLU A 120 4.32 -16.05 -9.78
CA GLU A 120 5.11 -15.68 -10.96
C GLU A 120 5.82 -14.33 -10.77
N ALA A 121 5.17 -13.38 -10.12
CA ALA A 121 5.72 -12.07 -9.84
C ALA A 121 6.91 -12.10 -8.88
N LYS A 122 6.97 -13.08 -7.97
CA LYS A 122 8.00 -13.18 -6.90
C LYS A 122 8.17 -11.85 -6.16
N PRO A 123 7.11 -11.31 -5.54
CA PRO A 123 7.18 -10.04 -4.87
C PRO A 123 7.90 -10.13 -3.51
N ASP A 124 8.37 -9.00 -3.03
CA ASP A 124 8.88 -8.86 -1.66
C ASP A 124 7.73 -8.93 -0.64
N PHE A 125 6.55 -8.42 -1.00
CA PHE A 125 5.31 -8.55 -0.22
C PHE A 125 4.06 -8.28 -1.08
N VAL A 126 2.88 -8.58 -0.51
CA VAL A 126 1.58 -8.46 -1.19
C VAL A 126 0.60 -7.67 -0.33
N LEU A 127 -0.13 -6.75 -0.98
CA LEU A 127 -1.18 -5.93 -0.37
C LEU A 127 -2.52 -6.27 -1.03
N CYS A 128 -3.39 -7.02 -0.35
CA CYS A 128 -4.75 -7.26 -0.81
C CYS A 128 -5.66 -6.15 -0.27
N ILE A 129 -6.45 -5.54 -1.14
CA ILE A 129 -7.36 -4.43 -0.81
C ILE A 129 -8.79 -4.94 -0.85
N HIS A 130 -9.48 -4.79 0.27
CA HIS A 130 -10.85 -5.24 0.51
C HIS A 130 -11.67 -4.21 1.29
N GLN A 131 -13.00 -4.44 1.33
CA GLN A 131 -13.92 -3.77 2.23
C GLN A 131 -14.67 -4.82 3.03
N ASN A 132 -14.89 -4.53 4.30
CA ASN A 132 -15.57 -5.44 5.20
C ASN A 132 -17.11 -5.32 5.08
N ILE A 133 -17.80 -6.40 5.38
CA ILE A 133 -19.23 -6.44 5.61
C ILE A 133 -19.52 -7.23 6.89
N PHE A 134 -20.45 -6.73 7.69
CA PHE A 134 -20.88 -7.41 8.90
C PHE A 134 -22.37 -7.18 9.14
N THR A 135 -23.03 -8.12 9.79
CA THR A 135 -24.50 -8.07 10.01
C THR A 135 -24.95 -6.92 10.92
N ASP A 136 -24.09 -6.47 11.83
CA ASP A 136 -24.37 -5.35 12.72
C ASP A 136 -23.69 -4.08 12.18
N ALA A 137 -24.50 -3.15 11.71
CA ALA A 137 -24.06 -1.90 11.06
C ALA A 137 -23.29 -0.94 11.99
N LYS A 138 -23.21 -1.21 13.29
CA LYS A 138 -22.42 -0.39 14.23
C LYS A 138 -20.92 -0.58 14.07
N TYR A 139 -20.47 -1.69 13.44
CA TYR A 139 -19.04 -1.93 13.24
C TYR A 139 -18.47 -0.97 12.20
N SER A 140 -17.33 -0.39 12.53
CA SER A 140 -16.57 0.55 11.70
C SER A 140 -15.07 0.38 11.91
N GLY A 141 -14.28 1.09 11.10
CA GLY A 141 -12.84 1.18 11.22
C GLY A 141 -12.08 0.13 10.41
N ALA A 142 -11.02 0.56 9.75
CA ALA A 142 -10.13 -0.31 8.99
C ALA A 142 -9.47 -1.38 9.88
N GLN A 143 -9.27 -2.59 9.33
CA GLN A 143 -8.59 -3.69 10.01
C GLN A 143 -7.68 -4.45 9.05
N VAL A 144 -6.43 -4.71 9.47
CA VAL A 144 -5.47 -5.45 8.66
C VAL A 144 -5.34 -6.88 9.17
N PHE A 145 -5.47 -7.84 8.24
CA PHE A 145 -5.34 -9.26 8.53
C PHE A 145 -4.02 -9.81 7.96
N TYR A 146 -3.43 -10.75 8.66
CA TYR A 146 -2.21 -11.45 8.26
C TYR A 146 -2.29 -12.96 8.55
N TYR A 147 -1.43 -13.75 7.91
CA TYR A 147 -1.35 -15.19 8.21
C TYR A 147 -0.70 -15.41 9.57
N GLN A 148 -1.30 -16.25 10.40
CA GLN A 148 -0.90 -16.44 11.80
C GLN A 148 0.57 -16.78 11.97
N ASP A 149 1.14 -17.60 11.10
CA ASP A 149 2.52 -18.09 11.20
C ASP A 149 3.53 -17.19 10.43
N SER A 150 3.11 -16.00 9.98
CA SER A 150 3.94 -15.05 9.23
C SER A 150 4.39 -13.90 10.12
N GLU A 151 5.62 -13.93 10.61
CA GLU A 151 6.21 -12.82 11.39
C GLU A 151 6.29 -11.53 10.54
N GLU A 152 6.74 -11.63 9.29
CA GLU A 152 6.81 -10.50 8.37
C GLU A 152 5.40 -9.97 8.00
N GLY A 153 4.42 -10.87 7.83
CA GLY A 153 3.03 -10.48 7.66
C GLY A 153 2.48 -9.74 8.87
N ALA A 154 2.79 -10.19 10.08
CA ALA A 154 2.39 -9.52 11.32
C ALA A 154 3.00 -8.13 11.45
N ARG A 155 4.30 -7.98 11.11
CA ARG A 155 5.02 -6.72 11.14
C ARG A 155 4.44 -5.73 10.10
N LEU A 156 4.22 -6.17 8.86
CA LEU A 156 3.58 -5.38 7.82
C LEU A 156 2.17 -4.94 8.24
N ALA A 157 1.37 -5.88 8.76
CA ALA A 157 0.01 -5.60 9.24
C ALA A 157 0.01 -4.54 10.37
N SER A 158 0.99 -4.60 11.28
CA SER A 158 1.12 -3.64 12.38
C SER A 158 1.46 -2.23 11.88
N CYS A 159 2.40 -2.09 10.95
CA CYS A 159 2.73 -0.81 10.36
C CYS A 159 1.54 -0.19 9.63
N LEU A 160 0.81 -0.98 8.83
CA LEU A 160 -0.37 -0.52 8.11
C LEU A 160 -1.52 -0.14 9.06
N GLN A 161 -1.82 -0.98 10.06
CA GLN A 161 -2.89 -0.72 11.01
C GLN A 161 -2.64 0.57 11.81
N ASN A 162 -1.43 0.76 12.33
CA ASN A 162 -1.05 1.95 13.06
C ASN A 162 -1.19 3.21 12.21
N GLN A 163 -0.75 3.14 10.95
CA GLN A 163 -0.84 4.27 10.03
C GLN A 163 -2.29 4.57 9.62
N LEU A 164 -3.13 3.56 9.41
CA LEU A 164 -4.55 3.74 9.13
C LEU A 164 -5.27 4.37 10.32
N ILE A 165 -4.95 3.99 11.55
CA ILE A 165 -5.46 4.65 12.74
C ILE A 165 -5.01 6.11 12.77
N ALA A 166 -3.72 6.37 12.69
CA ALA A 166 -3.17 7.72 12.82
C ALA A 166 -3.65 8.68 11.72
N GLY A 167 -3.75 8.19 10.48
CA GLY A 167 -3.98 9.04 9.32
C GLY A 167 -5.42 9.04 8.78
N VAL A 168 -6.21 8.01 9.07
CA VAL A 168 -7.58 7.89 8.52
C VAL A 168 -8.63 8.07 9.59
N ASP A 169 -8.55 7.31 10.68
CA ASP A 169 -9.54 7.29 11.76
C ASP A 169 -8.86 7.09 13.12
N PRO A 170 -8.51 8.19 13.83
CA PRO A 170 -7.88 8.13 15.15
C PRO A 170 -8.72 7.47 16.25
N GLU A 171 -10.03 7.37 16.08
CA GLU A 171 -10.93 6.69 17.02
C GLU A 171 -11.01 5.18 16.79
N ASN A 172 -10.38 4.68 15.73
CA ASN A 172 -10.35 3.26 15.43
C ASN A 172 -9.47 2.51 16.44
N THR A 173 -10.08 1.63 17.22
CA THR A 173 -9.41 0.83 18.27
C THR A 173 -9.03 -0.58 17.80
N ARG A 174 -9.18 -0.87 16.50
CA ARG A 174 -8.86 -2.21 15.96
C ARG A 174 -7.35 -2.43 15.93
N VAL A 175 -6.98 -3.68 16.14
CA VAL A 175 -5.58 -4.14 16.07
C VAL A 175 -5.40 -5.08 14.88
N PRO A 176 -4.16 -5.28 14.39
CA PRO A 176 -3.89 -6.31 13.39
C PRO A 176 -4.42 -7.66 13.87
N LYS A 177 -5.00 -8.45 12.95
CA LYS A 177 -5.64 -9.71 13.32
C LYS A 177 -5.07 -10.88 12.52
N SER A 178 -4.62 -11.92 13.23
CA SER A 178 -4.19 -13.15 12.58
C SER A 178 -5.38 -13.93 12.02
N ASN A 179 -5.18 -14.62 10.90
CA ASN A 179 -6.18 -15.47 10.28
C ASN A 179 -5.51 -16.67 9.59
N MET A 180 -6.01 -17.88 9.86
CA MET A 180 -5.52 -19.14 9.28
C MET A 180 -6.35 -19.62 8.09
N ASN A 181 -7.52 -19.04 7.85
CA ASN A 181 -8.53 -19.57 6.94
C ASN A 181 -8.65 -18.82 5.63
N TYR A 182 -8.18 -17.57 5.56
CA TYR A 182 -8.23 -16.81 4.33
C TYR A 182 -7.28 -17.42 3.29
N PHE A 183 -7.86 -17.80 2.14
CA PHE A 183 -7.16 -18.53 1.10
C PHE A 183 -5.90 -17.79 0.62
N MET A 184 -5.98 -16.49 0.40
CA MET A 184 -4.87 -15.66 -0.05
C MET A 184 -3.73 -15.64 0.98
N LEU A 185 -4.05 -15.43 2.26
CA LEU A 185 -3.06 -15.41 3.35
C LEU A 185 -2.31 -16.73 3.47
N LYS A 186 -3.06 -17.85 3.37
CA LYS A 186 -2.52 -19.20 3.56
C LYS A 186 -1.63 -19.67 2.40
N ASN A 187 -1.91 -19.24 1.18
CA ASN A 187 -1.28 -19.80 -0.03
C ASN A 187 -0.29 -18.85 -0.71
N SER A 188 -0.11 -17.65 -0.20
CA SER A 188 0.90 -16.73 -0.74
C SER A 188 2.32 -17.21 -0.42
N PRO A 189 3.24 -17.19 -1.42
CA PRO A 189 4.64 -17.53 -1.21
C PRO A 189 5.46 -16.38 -0.59
N ALA A 190 4.86 -15.20 -0.47
CA ALA A 190 5.47 -14.00 0.08
C ALA A 190 4.67 -13.45 1.27
N PRO A 191 5.25 -12.61 2.14
CA PRO A 191 4.50 -11.88 3.16
C PRO A 191 3.30 -11.17 2.54
N ILE A 192 2.10 -11.41 3.08
CA ILE A 192 0.84 -10.91 2.54
C ILE A 192 -0.06 -10.41 3.66
N VAL A 193 -0.77 -9.34 3.38
CA VAL A 193 -1.82 -8.82 4.26
C VAL A 193 -3.09 -8.55 3.47
N ILE A 194 -4.23 -8.62 4.14
CA ILE A 194 -5.52 -8.15 3.64
C ILE A 194 -5.89 -6.90 4.43
N VAL A 195 -6.06 -5.80 3.73
CA VAL A 195 -6.48 -4.51 4.27
C VAL A 195 -7.97 -4.36 4.05
N GLU A 196 -8.75 -4.57 5.09
CA GLU A 196 -10.17 -4.24 5.13
C GLU A 196 -10.28 -2.75 5.44
N CYS A 197 -10.53 -1.92 4.44
CA CYS A 197 -10.43 -0.46 4.55
C CYS A 197 -11.54 0.20 5.36
N GLY A 198 -12.67 -0.48 5.55
CA GLY A 198 -13.84 -0.05 6.30
C GLY A 198 -15.02 -0.96 6.04
N PHE A 199 -16.18 -0.68 6.63
CA PHE A 199 -17.37 -1.51 6.56
C PHE A 199 -18.42 -0.91 5.62
N LEU A 200 -18.74 -1.58 4.51
CA LEU A 200 -19.80 -1.18 3.59
C LEU A 200 -21.21 -1.31 4.19
N THR A 201 -21.36 -2.05 5.26
CA THR A 201 -22.62 -2.17 6.02
C THR A 201 -22.83 -1.04 7.02
N ASN A 202 -21.81 -0.23 7.30
CA ASN A 202 -21.94 0.99 8.10
C ASN A 202 -22.23 2.17 7.15
N THR A 203 -23.38 2.81 7.29
CA THR A 203 -23.85 3.86 6.36
C THR A 203 -22.89 5.06 6.29
N GLU A 204 -22.26 5.42 7.41
CA GLU A 204 -21.33 6.56 7.45
C GLU A 204 -19.99 6.21 6.78
N GLU A 205 -19.47 4.98 7.00
CA GLU A 205 -18.27 4.53 6.33
C GLU A 205 -18.51 4.30 4.84
N GLU A 206 -19.62 3.65 4.46
CA GLU A 206 -19.98 3.46 3.05
C GLU A 206 -20.00 4.79 2.29
N ALA A 207 -20.64 5.82 2.88
CA ALA A 207 -20.68 7.13 2.27
C ALA A 207 -19.27 7.72 2.02
N LYS A 208 -18.32 7.51 2.95
CA LYS A 208 -16.93 7.91 2.78
C LYS A 208 -16.21 7.04 1.75
N LEU A 209 -16.32 5.72 1.86
CA LEU A 209 -15.69 4.72 0.98
C LEU A 209 -16.09 4.89 -0.48
N GLY A 210 -17.32 5.36 -0.75
CA GLY A 210 -17.80 5.69 -2.08
C GLY A 210 -17.21 6.96 -2.69
N THR A 211 -16.40 7.74 -1.96
CA THR A 211 -15.80 8.99 -2.46
C THR A 211 -14.34 8.81 -2.88
N GLU A 212 -13.96 9.43 -4.00
CA GLU A 212 -12.58 9.42 -4.47
C GLU A 212 -11.61 10.04 -3.45
N GLU A 213 -12.03 11.10 -2.76
CA GLU A 213 -11.22 11.77 -1.74
C GLU A 213 -10.81 10.81 -0.62
N TYR A 214 -11.75 10.04 -0.09
CA TYR A 214 -11.48 9.09 0.97
C TYR A 214 -10.67 7.89 0.49
N GLN A 215 -10.92 7.40 -0.74
CA GLN A 215 -10.15 6.34 -1.38
C GLN A 215 -8.67 6.74 -1.58
N ARG A 216 -8.42 7.99 -1.98
CA ARG A 216 -7.05 8.56 -2.04
C ARG A 216 -6.42 8.66 -0.66
N LYS A 217 -7.17 9.08 0.35
CA LYS A 217 -6.70 9.14 1.74
C LYS A 217 -6.31 7.75 2.26
N LEU A 218 -7.12 6.73 1.99
CA LEU A 218 -6.81 5.33 2.32
C LEU A 218 -5.52 4.87 1.62
N ALA A 219 -5.44 5.03 0.30
CA ALA A 219 -4.29 4.63 -0.50
C ALA A 219 -2.99 5.32 -0.02
N TRP A 220 -3.06 6.61 0.32
CA TRP A 220 -1.92 7.35 0.86
C TRP A 220 -1.46 6.80 2.20
N ASN A 221 -2.38 6.48 3.11
CA ASN A 221 -2.02 5.93 4.42
C ASN A 221 -1.55 4.47 4.34
N ILE A 222 -2.07 3.66 3.42
CA ILE A 222 -1.51 2.33 3.13
C ILE A 222 -0.08 2.46 2.59
N TYR A 223 0.18 3.40 1.68
CA TYR A 223 1.53 3.71 1.21
C TYR A 223 2.46 4.13 2.35
N LEU A 224 2.07 5.07 3.22
CA LEU A 224 2.88 5.48 4.36
C LEU A 224 3.18 4.32 5.31
N GLY A 225 2.18 3.50 5.65
CA GLY A 225 2.38 2.30 6.47
C GLY A 225 3.33 1.29 5.83
N THR A 226 3.29 1.17 4.49
CA THR A 226 4.24 0.36 3.73
C THR A 226 5.67 0.93 3.85
N MET A 227 5.83 2.25 3.80
CA MET A 227 7.14 2.89 3.99
C MET A 227 7.69 2.68 5.40
N HIS A 228 6.85 2.74 6.44
CA HIS A 228 7.24 2.39 7.82
C HIS A 228 7.76 0.94 7.90
N TYR A 229 7.04 0.00 7.28
CA TYR A 229 7.47 -1.39 7.22
C TYR A 229 8.86 -1.56 6.58
N ILE A 230 9.11 -0.93 5.43
CA ILE A 230 10.37 -1.05 4.69
C ILE A 230 11.53 -0.40 5.44
N ASN A 231 11.29 0.74 6.11
CA ASN A 231 12.30 1.44 6.90
C ASN A 231 12.64 0.73 8.22
N GLY A 232 12.09 -0.46 8.47
CA GLY A 232 12.38 -1.24 9.68
C GLY A 232 11.65 -0.74 10.93
N GLU A 233 10.70 0.17 10.78
CA GLU A 233 9.85 0.59 11.88
C GLU A 233 8.94 -0.58 12.29
N GLY A 234 8.72 -0.75 13.58
CA GLY A 234 7.98 -1.92 14.10
C GLY A 234 8.84 -3.12 14.52
N GLN A 235 10.16 -3.03 14.43
CA GLN A 235 11.08 -4.07 14.95
C GLN A 235 11.35 -3.97 16.46
N GLY A 236 10.69 -3.07 17.19
CA GLY A 236 11.02 -2.81 18.59
C GLY A 236 9.81 -2.72 19.52
N SER A 237 9.19 -3.86 19.86
CA SER A 237 8.52 -4.06 21.16
C SER A 237 8.09 -5.52 21.40
N ALA A 238 8.89 -6.49 20.97
CA ALA A 238 8.74 -7.86 21.45
C ALA A 238 9.83 -8.11 22.51
N GLY A 239 9.47 -7.94 23.80
CA GLY A 239 10.15 -8.64 24.91
C GLY A 239 11.37 -7.97 25.51
N THR A 240 11.17 -7.10 26.50
CA THR A 240 11.92 -7.16 27.76
C THR A 240 10.94 -6.98 28.92
N GLU A 241 10.13 -7.98 29.16
CA GLU A 241 9.73 -8.23 30.53
C GLU A 241 10.93 -8.88 31.20
N THR A 242 11.76 -8.06 31.85
CA THR A 242 12.69 -8.53 32.87
C THR A 242 11.87 -9.01 34.03
N GLU A 243 11.83 -10.32 34.20
CA GLU A 243 11.54 -10.93 35.50
C GLU A 243 12.47 -10.28 36.54
N SER A 244 11.91 -9.50 37.43
CA SER A 244 12.54 -9.11 38.70
C SER A 244 11.92 -9.98 39.79
N GLU A 245 12.79 -10.76 40.39
CA GLU A 245 12.59 -11.53 41.63
C GLU A 245 11.84 -10.77 42.74
#